data_f9a867449ed72693f1e299341ec572d5
#
_entry.id   f9a867449ed72693f1e299341ec572d5
#
_cell.length_a   1.000
_cell.length_b   1.000
_cell.length_c   1.000
_cell.angle_alpha   90.00
_cell.angle_beta   90.00
_cell.angle_gamma   90.00
#
_symmetry.space_group_name_H-M   'P 1'
#
loop_
_entity.id
_entity.type
_entity.pdbx_description
1 polymer ?
#
loop_
_entity_poly.entity_id
_entity_poly.type
_entity_poly.pdbx_seq_one_letter_code
_entity_poly.pdbx_strand_id
1 'polypeptide(L)'
;MRKLLFALPALFLLASCGGSSNNANTTTEQTAAEQKGDSFMVDTTTTSVDWKGAHKGGLAPRWGKIGVSAGTISVQNDSISGGDFIINMSSLTVDPASVTEEGKKATDLEGHLKSADFFDVAKAPTAKFVITKVEPYTAAAGESLVADPNYLISGNLTLKDKTLNVTFPAKVEVSATDVKADAKFVIDRSAWGINYKTEGSAENWM
;
A
#
# COMPACT_ATOMS: atom_id res chain seq x y z
N MET A 1 -31.55 -0.87 -51.03
CA MET A 1 -31.80 -1.58 -49.75
C MET A 1 -30.57 -1.39 -48.88
N ARG A 2 -30.62 -0.45 -47.93
CA ARG A 2 -29.53 -0.13 -46.98
C ARG A 2 -29.78 -0.93 -45.72
N LYS A 3 -28.88 -1.86 -45.40
CA LYS A 3 -28.90 -2.59 -44.11
C LYS A 3 -28.20 -1.74 -43.05
N LEU A 4 -28.96 -1.28 -42.06
CA LEU A 4 -28.44 -0.64 -40.85
C LEU A 4 -28.00 -1.75 -39.88
N LEU A 5 -26.70 -1.84 -39.57
CA LEU A 5 -26.18 -2.65 -38.48
C LEU A 5 -26.17 -1.80 -37.18
N PHE A 6 -27.02 -2.15 -36.24
CA PHE A 6 -26.97 -1.62 -34.88
C PHE A 6 -25.90 -2.37 -34.12
N ALA A 7 -24.81 -1.69 -33.77
CA ALA A 7 -23.84 -2.18 -32.78
C ALA A 7 -24.37 -1.82 -31.39
N LEU A 8 -24.72 -2.83 -30.58
CA LEU A 8 -25.09 -2.68 -29.18
C LEU A 8 -23.79 -2.45 -28.38
N PRO A 9 -23.67 -1.37 -27.59
CA PRO A 9 -22.56 -1.27 -26.65
C PRO A 9 -22.83 -2.23 -25.47
N ALA A 10 -21.94 -3.18 -25.27
CA ALA A 10 -21.95 -4.02 -24.09
C ALA A 10 -21.59 -3.16 -22.87
N LEU A 11 -22.58 -2.85 -22.05
CA LEU A 11 -22.44 -2.18 -20.78
C LEU A 11 -21.85 -3.20 -19.76
N PHE A 12 -20.55 -3.14 -19.54
CA PHE A 12 -19.90 -3.87 -18.45
C PHE A 12 -20.30 -3.23 -17.12
N LEU A 13 -21.30 -3.79 -16.47
CA LEU A 13 -21.59 -3.52 -15.06
C LEU A 13 -20.47 -4.15 -14.22
N LEU A 14 -19.51 -3.36 -13.77
CA LEU A 14 -18.60 -3.73 -12.71
C LEU A 14 -19.41 -3.85 -11.42
N ALA A 15 -19.80 -5.06 -11.06
CA ALA A 15 -20.32 -5.35 -9.74
C ALA A 15 -19.19 -5.13 -8.72
N SER A 16 -19.18 -3.99 -8.05
CA SER A 16 -18.41 -3.74 -6.85
C SER A 16 -18.96 -4.65 -5.75
N CYS A 17 -18.33 -5.80 -5.53
CA CYS A 17 -18.54 -6.58 -4.32
C CYS A 17 -18.03 -5.75 -3.14
N GLY A 18 -18.92 -5.39 -2.21
CA GLY A 18 -18.63 -4.65 -0.99
C GLY A 18 -17.64 -5.38 -0.09
N GLY A 19 -16.35 -5.11 -0.28
CA GLY A 19 -15.31 -5.35 0.70
C GLY A 19 -15.34 -4.22 1.73
N SER A 20 -14.89 -4.49 2.96
CA SER A 20 -14.72 -3.50 4.02
C SER A 20 -14.08 -2.23 3.44
N SER A 21 -14.67 -1.06 3.69
CA SER A 21 -14.30 0.23 3.10
C SER A 21 -12.84 0.68 3.33
N ASN A 22 -12.10 -0.05 4.15
CA ASN A 22 -10.72 0.24 4.54
C ASN A 22 -9.67 -0.60 3.79
N ASN A 23 -10.08 -1.60 3.02
CA ASN A 23 -9.16 -2.42 2.22
C ASN A 23 -8.79 -1.67 0.93
N ALA A 24 -7.50 -1.63 0.63
CA ALA A 24 -7.06 -1.20 -0.69
C ALA A 24 -7.66 -2.11 -1.76
N ASN A 25 -8.19 -1.54 -2.82
CA ASN A 25 -8.59 -2.33 -3.98
C ASN A 25 -7.33 -2.87 -4.65
N THR A 26 -7.22 -4.20 -4.74
CA THR A 26 -6.02 -4.87 -5.26
C THR A 26 -6.33 -5.51 -6.61
N THR A 27 -5.51 -5.18 -7.62
CA THR A 27 -5.63 -5.71 -9.00
C THR A 27 -4.26 -6.14 -9.53
N THR A 28 -4.21 -6.62 -10.75
CA THR A 28 -2.94 -6.91 -11.44
C THR A 28 -2.14 -5.65 -11.69
N GLU A 29 -0.82 -5.81 -11.87
CA GLU A 29 0.10 -4.72 -12.23
C GLU A 29 -0.41 -3.86 -13.38
N GLN A 30 -0.22 -2.55 -13.28
CA GLN A 30 -0.65 -1.54 -14.25
C GLN A 30 0.55 -0.78 -14.80
N THR A 31 0.38 -0.10 -15.93
CA THR A 31 1.41 0.80 -16.46
C THR A 31 1.67 1.94 -15.49
N ALA A 32 2.95 2.22 -15.21
CA ALA A 32 3.34 3.36 -14.39
C ALA A 32 2.86 4.69 -15.00
N ALA A 33 2.47 5.62 -14.15
CA ALA A 33 2.15 6.97 -14.58
C ALA A 33 3.41 7.67 -15.12
N GLU A 34 3.23 8.50 -16.14
CA GLU A 34 4.32 9.31 -16.66
C GLU A 34 4.64 10.46 -15.67
N GLN A 35 5.87 10.50 -15.19
CA GLN A 35 6.30 11.56 -14.29
C GLN A 35 6.54 12.84 -15.07
N LYS A 36 5.73 13.88 -14.82
CA LYS A 36 5.75 15.17 -15.49
C LYS A 36 5.81 16.33 -14.51
N GLY A 37 6.35 17.45 -14.94
CA GLY A 37 6.42 18.68 -14.15
C GLY A 37 7.61 18.68 -13.19
N ASP A 38 7.46 19.34 -12.04
CA ASP A 38 8.50 19.49 -11.03
C ASP A 38 8.66 18.18 -10.23
N SER A 39 9.91 17.83 -9.93
CA SER A 39 10.24 16.60 -9.20
C SER A 39 10.68 16.93 -7.78
N PHE A 40 10.06 16.32 -6.79
CA PHE A 40 10.39 16.43 -5.37
C PHE A 40 10.99 15.12 -4.88
N MET A 41 12.18 15.19 -4.31
CA MET A 41 12.82 14.02 -3.70
C MET A 41 12.21 13.75 -2.31
N VAL A 42 12.05 12.48 -1.98
CA VAL A 42 11.57 12.07 -0.66
C VAL A 42 12.58 12.41 0.42
N ASP A 43 12.14 13.07 1.47
CA ASP A 43 12.93 13.21 2.71
C ASP A 43 12.89 11.88 3.48
N THR A 44 13.99 11.13 3.37
CA THR A 44 14.12 9.81 3.98
C THR A 44 14.26 9.85 5.51
N THR A 45 14.42 11.03 6.10
CA THR A 45 14.52 11.20 7.57
C THR A 45 13.15 11.33 8.23
N THR A 46 12.16 11.82 7.50
CA THR A 46 10.80 12.06 7.99
C THR A 46 9.76 11.12 7.39
N THR A 47 10.08 10.47 6.26
CA THR A 47 9.17 9.55 5.58
C THR A 47 9.33 8.13 6.09
N SER A 48 8.25 7.49 6.50
CA SER A 48 8.21 6.11 6.95
C SER A 48 6.93 5.41 6.53
N VAL A 49 6.97 4.09 6.54
CA VAL A 49 5.79 3.21 6.49
C VAL A 49 5.54 2.69 7.91
N ASP A 50 4.45 3.16 8.52
CA ASP A 50 3.99 2.61 9.80
C ASP A 50 3.10 1.40 9.50
N TRP A 51 3.48 0.24 9.99
CA TRP A 51 2.74 -0.99 9.75
C TRP A 51 2.01 -1.48 11.01
N LYS A 52 0.87 -2.12 10.81
CA LYS A 52 0.13 -2.81 11.86
C LYS A 52 -0.37 -4.15 11.33
N GLY A 53 -0.15 -5.20 12.10
CA GLY A 53 -0.71 -6.52 11.89
C GLY A 53 -1.42 -7.03 13.14
N ALA A 54 -2.33 -7.97 13.00
CA ALA A 54 -3.02 -8.60 14.11
C ALA A 54 -3.34 -10.05 13.77
N HIS A 55 -3.58 -10.86 14.80
CA HIS A 55 -4.18 -12.17 14.65
C HIS A 55 -5.65 -12.06 14.24
N LYS A 56 -6.27 -13.20 13.87
CA LYS A 56 -7.69 -13.26 13.54
C LYS A 56 -8.54 -12.56 14.62
N GLY A 57 -9.49 -11.77 14.18
CA GLY A 57 -10.36 -11.00 15.08
C GLY A 57 -9.69 -9.77 15.71
N GLY A 58 -8.51 -9.35 15.22
CA GLY A 58 -7.82 -8.17 15.74
C GLY A 58 -7.03 -8.42 17.02
N LEU A 59 -6.87 -9.67 17.43
CA LEU A 59 -6.18 -10.04 18.67
C LEU A 59 -4.68 -9.80 18.58
N ALA A 60 -4.05 -9.51 19.72
CA ALA A 60 -2.61 -9.30 19.89
C ALA A 60 -2.01 -8.42 18.77
N PRO A 61 -2.47 -7.17 18.59
CA PRO A 61 -1.99 -6.31 17.53
C PRO A 61 -0.49 -6.03 17.71
N ARG A 62 0.23 -6.03 16.57
CA ARG A 62 1.64 -5.69 16.47
C ARG A 62 1.79 -4.52 15.52
N TRP A 63 2.71 -3.64 15.81
CA TRP A 63 3.01 -2.49 14.96
C TRP A 63 4.48 -2.12 15.03
N GLY A 64 4.90 -1.33 14.06
CA GLY A 64 6.26 -0.85 13.97
C GLY A 64 6.45 0.03 12.75
N LYS A 65 7.69 0.18 12.31
CA LYS A 65 8.08 1.08 11.22
C LYS A 65 8.99 0.42 10.21
N ILE A 66 8.94 0.94 8.98
CA ILE A 66 9.88 0.62 7.91
C ILE A 66 10.29 1.95 7.27
N GLY A 67 11.59 2.18 7.12
CA GLY A 67 12.11 3.40 6.49
C GLY A 67 11.96 3.39 4.97
N VAL A 68 11.79 4.56 4.40
CA VAL A 68 11.91 4.78 2.96
C VAL A 68 13.34 5.20 2.66
N SER A 69 14.00 4.56 1.70
CA SER A 69 15.41 4.81 1.38
C SER A 69 15.61 5.72 0.18
N ALA A 70 14.63 5.83 -0.70
CA ALA A 70 14.64 6.73 -1.84
C ALA A 70 13.23 6.90 -2.38
N GLY A 71 13.00 7.92 -3.17
CA GLY A 71 11.77 8.11 -3.93
C GLY A 71 11.67 9.50 -4.51
N THR A 72 10.76 9.63 -5.45
CA THR A 72 10.39 10.90 -6.07
C THR A 72 8.88 11.04 -6.19
N ILE A 73 8.39 12.25 -6.12
CA ILE A 73 7.03 12.63 -6.51
C ILE A 73 7.14 13.72 -7.57
N SER A 74 6.45 13.56 -8.67
CA SER A 74 6.36 14.57 -9.72
C SER A 74 5.01 15.29 -9.65
N VAL A 75 5.05 16.61 -9.80
CA VAL A 75 3.88 17.49 -9.72
C VAL A 75 3.76 18.32 -10.99
N GLN A 76 2.59 18.33 -11.58
CA GLN A 76 2.25 19.16 -12.73
C GLN A 76 0.90 19.84 -12.48
N ASN A 77 0.84 21.15 -12.63
CA ASN A 77 -0.38 21.94 -12.42
C ASN A 77 -1.00 21.70 -11.03
N ASP A 78 -0.19 21.76 -9.98
CA ASP A 78 -0.57 21.55 -8.57
C ASP A 78 -1.17 20.16 -8.26
N SER A 79 -0.95 19.19 -9.13
CA SER A 79 -1.42 17.82 -8.96
C SER A 79 -0.27 16.82 -9.14
N ILE A 80 -0.30 15.72 -8.37
CA ILE A 80 0.66 14.63 -8.57
C ILE A 80 0.44 14.03 -9.95
N SER A 81 1.52 13.95 -10.74
CA SER A 81 1.53 13.31 -12.05
C SER A 81 2.04 11.87 -11.99
N GLY A 82 2.95 11.57 -11.04
CA GLY A 82 3.54 10.26 -10.84
C GLY A 82 4.52 10.26 -9.68
N GLY A 83 5.19 9.16 -9.48
CA GLY A 83 6.20 9.01 -8.42
C GLY A 83 6.57 7.56 -8.18
N ASP A 84 7.68 7.38 -7.49
CA ASP A 84 8.15 6.07 -7.07
C ASP A 84 8.85 6.14 -5.72
N PHE A 85 8.83 5.02 -4.97
CA PHE A 85 9.37 4.92 -3.63
C PHE A 85 10.06 3.59 -3.44
N ILE A 86 11.23 3.61 -2.82
CA ILE A 86 11.98 2.43 -2.39
C ILE A 86 11.91 2.33 -0.87
N ILE A 87 11.30 1.27 -0.40
CA ILE A 87 11.10 0.97 1.02
C ILE A 87 12.20 0.01 1.46
N ASN A 88 12.97 0.37 2.48
CA ASN A 88 14.07 -0.46 2.98
C ASN A 88 13.55 -1.53 3.96
N MET A 89 13.29 -2.73 3.48
CA MET A 89 12.76 -3.83 4.30
C MET A 89 13.74 -4.27 5.39
N SER A 90 15.04 -4.01 5.25
CA SER A 90 16.04 -4.29 6.29
C SER A 90 15.85 -3.40 7.52
N SER A 91 15.26 -2.21 7.36
CA SER A 91 14.96 -1.27 8.45
C SER A 91 13.67 -1.58 9.20
N LEU A 92 12.95 -2.65 8.85
CA LEU A 92 11.73 -3.06 9.55
C LEU A 92 12.02 -3.23 11.05
N THR A 93 11.22 -2.55 11.86
CA THR A 93 11.26 -2.65 13.33
C THR A 93 9.89 -2.99 13.88
N VAL A 94 9.87 -3.58 15.06
CA VAL A 94 8.68 -3.82 15.88
C VAL A 94 8.74 -2.89 17.09
N ASP A 95 7.67 -2.15 17.33
CA ASP A 95 7.59 -1.32 18.54
C ASP A 95 7.50 -2.24 19.78
N PRO A 96 8.44 -2.13 20.74
CA PRO A 96 8.42 -2.95 21.96
C PRO A 96 7.09 -2.86 22.73
N ALA A 97 6.41 -1.71 22.69
CA ALA A 97 5.11 -1.54 23.33
C ALA A 97 4.00 -2.39 22.72
N SER A 98 4.20 -2.90 21.49
CA SER A 98 3.25 -3.80 20.85
C SER A 98 3.38 -5.26 21.30
N VAL A 99 4.49 -5.64 21.99
CA VAL A 99 4.75 -7.00 22.44
C VAL A 99 4.53 -7.07 23.95
N THR A 100 3.35 -7.52 24.35
CA THR A 100 2.90 -7.46 25.76
C THR A 100 2.96 -8.82 26.47
N GLU A 101 3.24 -9.90 25.74
CA GLU A 101 3.30 -11.24 26.35
C GLU A 101 4.62 -11.46 27.08
N GLU A 102 4.52 -12.05 28.28
CA GLU A 102 5.68 -12.36 29.10
C GLU A 102 6.69 -13.27 28.36
N GLY A 103 7.96 -12.94 28.45
CA GLY A 103 9.04 -13.69 27.81
C GLY A 103 9.18 -13.48 26.28
N LYS A 104 8.30 -12.70 25.62
CA LYS A 104 8.42 -12.33 24.20
C LYS A 104 9.18 -11.04 24.03
N LYS A 105 9.96 -10.93 22.95
CA LYS A 105 10.74 -9.73 22.62
C LYS A 105 10.37 -9.21 21.23
N ALA A 106 10.37 -7.90 21.08
CA ALA A 106 10.16 -7.26 19.78
C ALA A 106 11.20 -7.71 18.74
N THR A 107 12.45 -7.87 19.15
CA THR A 107 13.54 -8.34 18.28
C THR A 107 13.33 -9.75 17.73
N ASP A 108 12.68 -10.64 18.48
CA ASP A 108 12.37 -11.99 17.99
C ASP A 108 11.33 -11.93 16.89
N LEU A 109 10.31 -11.07 17.05
CA LEU A 109 9.31 -10.84 16.01
C LEU A 109 9.92 -10.13 14.79
N GLU A 110 10.82 -9.16 14.98
CA GLU A 110 11.55 -8.54 13.88
C GLU A 110 12.32 -9.56 13.04
N GLY A 111 13.08 -10.43 13.72
CA GLY A 111 13.83 -11.50 13.07
C GLY A 111 12.91 -12.42 12.27
N HIS A 112 11.77 -12.78 12.83
CA HIS A 112 10.77 -13.61 12.15
C HIS A 112 10.13 -12.92 10.96
N LEU A 113 9.73 -11.64 11.07
CA LEU A 113 9.18 -10.87 9.96
C LEU A 113 10.18 -10.69 8.81
N LYS A 114 11.48 -10.59 9.13
CA LYS A 114 12.56 -10.50 8.13
C LYS A 114 12.94 -11.84 7.51
N SER A 115 12.56 -12.96 8.11
CA SER A 115 12.91 -14.31 7.64
C SER A 115 12.20 -14.72 6.35
N ALA A 116 12.61 -15.87 5.80
CA ALA A 116 12.01 -16.46 4.60
C ALA A 116 10.53 -16.80 4.76
N ASP A 117 10.06 -17.03 5.99
CA ASP A 117 8.65 -17.30 6.29
C ASP A 117 7.73 -16.09 6.02
N PHE A 118 8.29 -14.88 6.06
CA PHE A 118 7.56 -13.63 5.83
C PHE A 118 8.12 -12.87 4.64
N PHE A 119 8.89 -11.81 4.89
CA PHE A 119 9.33 -10.88 3.85
C PHE A 119 10.59 -11.33 3.11
N ASP A 120 11.30 -12.35 3.61
CA ASP A 120 12.55 -12.88 3.02
C ASP A 120 13.56 -11.75 2.68
N VAL A 121 13.82 -10.90 3.67
CA VAL A 121 14.59 -9.66 3.48
C VAL A 121 16.00 -9.93 2.96
N ALA A 122 16.55 -11.13 3.22
CA ALA A 122 17.84 -11.54 2.66
C ALA A 122 17.82 -11.62 1.13
N LYS A 123 16.69 -11.98 0.52
CA LYS A 123 16.53 -12.04 -0.95
C LYS A 123 15.81 -10.81 -1.49
N ALA A 124 14.90 -10.23 -0.72
CA ALA A 124 14.11 -9.05 -1.09
C ALA A 124 14.35 -7.90 -0.08
N PRO A 125 15.53 -7.25 -0.09
CA PRO A 125 15.88 -6.22 0.89
C PRO A 125 15.08 -4.93 0.72
N THR A 126 14.35 -4.78 -0.38
CA THR A 126 13.52 -3.62 -0.66
C THR A 126 12.12 -4.03 -1.12
N ALA A 127 11.14 -3.20 -0.77
CA ALA A 127 9.85 -3.16 -1.45
C ALA A 127 9.79 -1.89 -2.31
N LYS A 128 8.91 -1.87 -3.30
CA LYS A 128 8.78 -0.74 -4.23
C LYS A 128 7.31 -0.36 -4.39
N PHE A 129 7.04 0.93 -4.42
CA PHE A 129 5.74 1.47 -4.80
C PHE A 129 5.91 2.44 -5.97
N VAL A 130 5.13 2.26 -7.05
CA VAL A 130 5.17 3.12 -8.24
C VAL A 130 3.77 3.58 -8.56
N ILE A 131 3.54 4.88 -8.55
CA ILE A 131 2.25 5.48 -8.87
C ILE A 131 1.87 5.15 -10.31
N THR A 132 0.63 4.68 -10.51
CA THR A 132 0.07 4.37 -11.82
C THR A 132 -1.07 5.31 -12.21
N LYS A 133 -1.79 5.86 -11.21
CA LYS A 133 -2.89 6.80 -11.43
C LYS A 133 -3.13 7.65 -10.18
N VAL A 134 -3.53 8.90 -10.39
CA VAL A 134 -3.98 9.81 -9.33
C VAL A 134 -5.26 10.48 -9.79
N GLU A 135 -6.29 10.46 -8.96
CA GLU A 135 -7.60 11.06 -9.25
C GLU A 135 -8.06 11.91 -8.06
N PRO A 136 -8.73 13.05 -8.29
CA PRO A 136 -9.41 13.76 -7.22
C PRO A 136 -10.41 12.83 -6.51
N TYR A 137 -10.47 12.94 -5.17
CA TYR A 137 -11.32 12.09 -4.36
C TYR A 137 -11.94 12.85 -3.19
N THR A 138 -13.18 12.52 -2.92
CA THR A 138 -13.89 12.98 -1.71
C THR A 138 -14.54 11.76 -1.08
N ALA A 139 -14.11 11.40 0.12
CA ALA A 139 -14.70 10.30 0.86
C ALA A 139 -16.07 10.64 1.42
N ALA A 140 -17.00 9.69 1.40
CA ALA A 140 -18.13 9.74 2.30
C ALA A 140 -17.67 9.46 3.75
N ALA A 141 -18.48 9.87 4.71
CA ALA A 141 -18.14 9.71 6.13
C ALA A 141 -17.86 8.22 6.46
N GLY A 142 -16.68 7.92 6.99
CA GLY A 142 -16.27 6.57 7.39
C GLY A 142 -15.69 5.70 6.27
N GLU A 143 -15.56 6.20 5.03
CA GLU A 143 -15.01 5.44 3.90
C GLU A 143 -13.48 5.50 3.78
N SER A 144 -12.81 6.24 4.65
CA SER A 144 -11.35 6.36 4.65
C SER A 144 -10.78 6.26 6.05
N LEU A 145 -9.60 5.65 6.15
CA LEU A 145 -8.79 5.63 7.37
C LEU A 145 -7.95 6.91 7.53
N VAL A 146 -7.87 7.73 6.49
CA VAL A 146 -7.21 9.03 6.49
C VAL A 146 -8.29 10.10 6.62
N ALA A 147 -8.05 11.10 7.47
CA ALA A 147 -8.93 12.27 7.59
C ALA A 147 -8.85 13.14 6.32
N ASP A 148 -10.00 13.59 5.85
CA ASP A 148 -10.13 14.51 4.72
C ASP A 148 -9.26 14.13 3.50
N PRO A 149 -9.36 12.90 2.97
CA PRO A 149 -8.61 12.52 1.78
C PRO A 149 -9.08 13.35 0.59
N ASN A 150 -8.15 13.76 -0.25
CA ASN A 150 -8.44 14.58 -1.43
C ASN A 150 -8.02 13.91 -2.75
N TYR A 151 -7.31 12.77 -2.67
CA TYR A 151 -6.93 11.98 -3.83
C TYR A 151 -7.19 10.49 -3.62
N LEU A 152 -7.52 9.81 -4.71
CA LEU A 152 -7.46 8.37 -4.84
C LEU A 152 -6.18 8.04 -5.61
N ILE A 153 -5.25 7.35 -4.96
CA ILE A 153 -3.96 6.98 -5.54
C ILE A 153 -3.97 5.50 -5.86
N SER A 154 -3.63 5.17 -7.10
CA SER A 154 -3.34 3.80 -7.53
C SER A 154 -1.84 3.66 -7.77
N GLY A 155 -1.27 2.55 -7.34
CA GLY A 155 0.15 2.28 -7.57
C GLY A 155 0.49 0.80 -7.51
N ASN A 156 1.55 0.43 -8.20
CA ASN A 156 2.12 -0.91 -8.18
C ASN A 156 2.95 -1.08 -6.92
N LEU A 157 2.51 -1.96 -6.04
CA LEU A 157 3.24 -2.35 -4.84
C LEU A 157 3.95 -3.69 -5.10
N THR A 158 5.26 -3.68 -5.05
CA THR A 158 6.09 -4.88 -5.13
C THR A 158 6.55 -5.28 -3.73
N LEU A 159 6.14 -6.47 -3.30
CA LEU A 159 6.65 -7.12 -2.09
C LEU A 159 7.26 -8.46 -2.48
N LYS A 160 8.49 -8.73 -2.04
CA LYS A 160 9.29 -9.87 -2.49
C LYS A 160 9.48 -9.81 -4.01
N ASP A 161 8.95 -10.79 -4.73
CA ASP A 161 9.02 -10.95 -6.19
C ASP A 161 7.69 -10.70 -6.90
N LYS A 162 6.65 -10.27 -6.17
CA LYS A 162 5.31 -10.09 -6.72
C LYS A 162 4.88 -8.63 -6.71
N THR A 163 4.37 -8.18 -7.85
CA THR A 163 3.81 -6.84 -8.04
C THR A 163 2.30 -6.92 -8.24
N LEU A 164 1.56 -6.14 -7.47
CA LEU A 164 0.13 -5.93 -7.62
C LEU A 164 -0.18 -4.44 -7.54
N ASN A 165 -1.21 -4.01 -8.24
CA ASN A 165 -1.70 -2.63 -8.15
C ASN A 165 -2.66 -2.52 -6.96
N VAL A 166 -2.45 -1.48 -6.15
CA VAL A 166 -3.29 -1.15 -5.00
C VAL A 166 -3.84 0.26 -5.17
N THR A 167 -5.11 0.46 -4.82
CA THR A 167 -5.79 1.76 -4.89
C THR A 167 -6.32 2.11 -3.51
N PHE A 168 -6.03 3.33 -3.04
CA PHE A 168 -6.38 3.80 -1.71
C PHE A 168 -6.57 5.32 -1.66
N PRO A 169 -7.41 5.83 -0.75
CA PRO A 169 -7.52 7.25 -0.46
C PRO A 169 -6.26 7.81 0.21
N ALA A 170 -5.88 9.02 -0.15
CA ALA A 170 -4.76 9.74 0.44
C ALA A 170 -5.09 11.22 0.65
N LYS A 171 -4.49 11.83 1.69
CA LYS A 171 -4.43 13.26 1.88
C LYS A 171 -3.11 13.74 1.29
N VAL A 172 -3.19 14.69 0.36
CA VAL A 172 -2.01 15.27 -0.28
C VAL A 172 -2.09 16.79 -0.19
N GLU A 173 -0.99 17.40 0.21
CA GLU A 173 -0.79 18.85 0.22
C GLU A 173 0.41 19.17 -0.65
N VAL A 174 0.18 20.01 -1.67
CA VAL A 174 1.22 20.46 -2.60
C VAL A 174 1.49 21.94 -2.33
N SER A 175 2.75 22.28 -2.16
CA SER A 175 3.22 23.65 -2.08
C SER A 175 4.33 23.91 -3.13
N ALA A 176 4.78 25.13 -3.23
CA ALA A 176 5.89 25.48 -4.16
C ALA A 176 7.23 24.79 -3.77
N THR A 177 7.39 24.37 -2.53
CA THR A 177 8.66 23.86 -1.98
C THR A 177 8.60 22.41 -1.51
N ASP A 178 7.42 21.90 -1.22
CA ASP A 178 7.24 20.57 -0.65
C ASP A 178 5.91 19.92 -1.04
N VAL A 179 5.88 18.60 -0.97
CA VAL A 179 4.70 17.77 -1.11
C VAL A 179 4.59 16.91 0.13
N LYS A 180 3.45 16.96 0.82
CA LYS A 180 3.12 16.07 1.94
C LYS A 180 2.01 15.13 1.52
N ALA A 181 2.19 13.84 1.82
CA ALA A 181 1.19 12.82 1.51
C ALA A 181 1.05 11.85 2.68
N ASP A 182 -0.20 11.66 3.11
CA ASP A 182 -0.58 10.68 4.11
C ASP A 182 -1.58 9.70 3.52
N ALA A 183 -1.31 8.41 3.68
CA ALA A 183 -2.19 7.33 3.27
C ALA A 183 -2.28 6.27 4.35
N LYS A 184 -3.46 5.69 4.52
CA LYS A 184 -3.68 4.57 5.44
C LYS A 184 -4.69 3.61 4.85
N PHE A 185 -4.28 2.37 4.68
CA PHE A 185 -5.09 1.34 4.05
C PHE A 185 -4.68 -0.05 4.54
N VAL A 186 -5.51 -1.04 4.28
CA VAL A 186 -5.26 -2.44 4.62
C VAL A 186 -4.99 -3.22 3.33
N ILE A 187 -3.99 -4.09 3.37
CA ILE A 187 -3.72 -5.07 2.31
C ILE A 187 -3.82 -6.50 2.86
N ASP A 188 -4.23 -7.43 2.01
CA ASP A 188 -4.08 -8.86 2.28
C ASP A 188 -2.70 -9.31 1.79
N ARG A 189 -1.78 -9.55 2.73
CA ARG A 189 -0.41 -9.97 2.42
C ARG A 189 -0.33 -11.30 1.67
N SER A 190 -1.35 -12.14 1.79
CA SER A 190 -1.38 -13.43 1.10
C SER A 190 -1.44 -13.26 -0.42
N ALA A 191 -2.00 -12.14 -0.90
CA ALA A 191 -1.98 -11.77 -2.30
C ALA A 191 -0.56 -11.66 -2.88
N TRP A 192 0.43 -11.33 -2.05
CA TRP A 192 1.87 -11.32 -2.40
C TRP A 192 2.61 -12.62 -2.06
N GLY A 193 1.88 -13.70 -1.73
CA GLY A 193 2.49 -14.98 -1.39
C GLY A 193 3.11 -15.04 0.02
N ILE A 194 2.81 -14.08 0.90
CA ILE A 194 3.24 -14.08 2.29
C ILE A 194 2.20 -14.84 3.12
N ASN A 195 2.35 -16.16 3.16
CA ASN A 195 1.30 -17.08 3.62
C ASN A 195 1.53 -17.65 5.02
N TYR A 196 2.57 -17.20 5.75
CA TYR A 196 2.81 -17.68 7.12
C TYR A 196 1.59 -17.43 7.99
N LYS A 197 0.99 -18.51 8.51
CA LYS A 197 -0.21 -18.47 9.36
C LYS A 197 -1.35 -17.58 8.79
N THR A 198 -1.68 -17.75 7.52
CA THR A 198 -2.88 -17.17 6.91
C THR A 198 -4.10 -18.03 7.15
N GLU A 199 -5.30 -17.45 7.06
CA GLU A 199 -6.55 -18.18 7.17
C GLU A 199 -6.64 -19.27 6.07
N GLY A 200 -7.02 -20.50 6.44
CA GLY A 200 -7.19 -21.62 5.50
C GLY A 200 -6.03 -22.62 5.42
N SER A 201 -4.87 -22.39 6.04
CA SER A 201 -3.87 -23.46 6.21
C SER A 201 -4.13 -24.22 7.52
N ALA A 202 -4.05 -25.57 7.49
CA ALA A 202 -4.39 -26.43 8.62
C ALA A 202 -3.54 -26.19 9.88
N GLU A 203 -2.39 -25.53 9.74
CA GLU A 203 -1.47 -25.21 10.82
C GLU A 203 -1.57 -23.72 11.29
N ASN A 204 -2.52 -22.95 10.77
CA ASN A 204 -2.43 -21.49 10.81
C ASN A 204 -3.70 -20.85 11.36
N TRP A 205 -3.82 -20.85 12.66
CA TRP A 205 -4.84 -20.09 13.39
C TRP A 205 -4.29 -18.68 13.75
N MET A 206 -4.13 -17.85 12.73
CA MET A 206 -3.86 -16.41 12.95
C MET A 206 -4.79 -15.55 12.12
#